data_3a5af1b04e88f22e28d014d3bb4a53f7
#
_entry.id   3a5af1b04e88f22e28d014d3bb4a53f7
#
_cell.length_a   1.000
_cell.length_b   1.000
_cell.length_c   1.000
_cell.angle_alpha   90.00
_cell.angle_beta   90.00
_cell.angle_gamma   90.00
#
_symmetry.space_group_name_H-M   'P 1'
#
loop_
_entity.id
_entity.type
_entity.pdbx_description
1 polymer ?
#
loop_
_entity_poly.entity_id
_entity_poly.type
_entity_poly.pdbx_seq_one_letter_code
_entity_poly.pdbx_strand_id
1 'polypeptide(L)'
;MGNIFGYILLFVLLGFTLLNLYALATKKKRDQNNEVKYNALFQPIDDQILKLGKDWKGSPVKRLITEKEEGIVCVRDDGRKRAVIAWDGDLRTFKFSEIGGAELVENEDGVKILVHLPSEVLTLQATTGKFKKKSFIVKSITNMAKDYVDFLNEINKTISVE
;
A
#
# COMPACT_ATOMS: atom_id res chain seq x y z
N MET A 1 59.71 -5.56 -0.41
CA MET A 1 58.53 -5.10 -1.20
C MET A 1 57.18 -5.70 -0.76
N GLY A 2 57.15 -6.79 0.02
CA GLY A 2 55.88 -7.45 0.43
C GLY A 2 54.94 -6.65 1.33
N ASN A 3 55.43 -5.74 2.16
CA ASN A 3 54.59 -5.02 3.14
C ASN A 3 53.72 -3.89 2.54
N ILE A 4 54.17 -3.23 1.48
CA ILE A 4 53.39 -2.11 0.89
C ILE A 4 52.09 -2.59 0.27
N PHE A 5 52.11 -3.72 -0.41
CA PHE A 5 50.95 -4.33 -1.01
C PHE A 5 49.92 -4.78 0.05
N GLY A 6 50.39 -5.30 1.18
CA GLY A 6 49.56 -5.65 2.34
C GLY A 6 48.87 -4.45 2.96
N TYR A 7 49.55 -3.32 3.11
CA TYR A 7 48.93 -2.08 3.62
C TYR A 7 47.90 -1.51 2.67
N ILE A 8 48.15 -1.51 1.36
CA ILE A 8 47.17 -1.05 0.35
C ILE A 8 45.90 -1.92 0.41
N LEU A 9 46.06 -3.24 0.46
CA LEU A 9 44.95 -4.17 0.57
C LEU A 9 44.13 -3.94 1.85
N LEU A 10 44.81 -3.71 2.96
CA LEU A 10 44.17 -3.44 4.27
C LEU A 10 43.37 -2.13 4.23
N PHE A 11 43.91 -1.06 3.63
CA PHE A 11 43.18 0.21 3.46
C PHE A 11 41.97 0.07 2.56
N VAL A 12 42.04 -0.69 1.48
CA VAL A 12 40.90 -0.98 0.58
C VAL A 12 39.83 -1.76 1.33
N LEU A 13 40.17 -2.79 2.08
CA LEU A 13 39.22 -3.56 2.88
C LEU A 13 38.57 -2.71 3.96
N LEU A 14 39.32 -1.83 4.63
CA LEU A 14 38.79 -0.92 5.65
C LEU A 14 37.85 0.10 5.04
N GLY A 15 38.18 0.65 3.87
CA GLY A 15 37.31 1.55 3.11
C GLY A 15 35.99 0.88 2.70
N PHE A 16 36.04 -0.34 2.18
CA PHE A 16 34.87 -1.13 1.84
C PHE A 16 33.99 -1.42 3.06
N THR A 17 34.59 -1.74 4.20
CA THR A 17 33.86 -2.02 5.45
C THR A 17 33.14 -0.76 5.95
N LEU A 18 33.80 0.39 5.93
CA LEU A 18 33.21 1.67 6.31
C LEU A 18 32.08 2.08 5.39
N LEU A 19 32.24 1.90 4.07
CA LEU A 19 31.17 2.17 3.08
C LEU A 19 29.95 1.27 3.32
N ASN A 20 30.15 0.01 3.60
CA ASN A 20 29.05 -0.93 3.90
C ASN A 20 28.33 -0.55 5.21
N LEU A 21 29.05 -0.19 6.25
CA LEU A 21 28.49 0.27 7.52
C LEU A 21 27.68 1.57 7.34
N TYR A 22 28.21 2.51 6.56
CA TYR A 22 27.49 3.75 6.23
C TYR A 22 26.22 3.48 5.43
N ALA A 23 26.28 2.58 4.43
CA ALA A 23 25.12 2.19 3.63
C ALA A 23 24.05 1.51 4.50
N LEU A 24 24.42 0.63 5.43
CA LEU A 24 23.50 -0.01 6.38
C LEU A 24 22.88 1.00 7.34
N ALA A 25 23.64 1.93 7.89
CA ALA A 25 23.14 2.97 8.79
C ALA A 25 22.15 3.91 8.10
N THR A 26 22.46 4.33 6.86
CA THR A 26 21.56 5.18 6.06
C THR A 26 20.30 4.45 5.64
N LYS A 27 20.41 3.14 5.29
CA LYS A 27 19.24 2.29 5.00
C LYS A 27 18.34 2.20 6.22
N LYS A 28 18.87 1.86 7.39
CA LYS A 28 18.10 1.75 8.64
C LYS A 28 17.36 3.04 8.98
N LYS A 29 18.03 4.21 8.86
CA LYS A 29 17.41 5.51 9.11
C LYS A 29 16.28 5.81 8.11
N ARG A 30 16.46 5.46 6.84
CA ARG A 30 15.44 5.63 5.80
C ARG A 30 14.23 4.73 6.06
N ASP A 31 14.48 3.47 6.42
CA ASP A 31 13.41 2.51 6.71
C ASP A 31 12.60 2.95 7.94
N GLN A 32 13.25 3.43 8.99
CA GLN A 32 12.56 4.01 10.16
C GLN A 32 11.73 5.25 9.80
N ASN A 33 12.27 6.16 8.99
CA ASN A 33 11.52 7.33 8.54
C ASN A 33 10.31 6.95 7.68
N ASN A 34 10.45 5.93 6.83
CA ASN A 34 9.35 5.43 6.02
C ASN A 34 8.26 4.78 6.89
N GLU A 35 8.66 4.00 7.90
CA GLU A 35 7.73 3.40 8.86
C GLU A 35 6.97 4.45 9.66
N VAL A 36 7.64 5.50 10.15
CA VAL A 36 7.00 6.62 10.85
C VAL A 36 5.98 7.32 9.94
N LYS A 37 6.35 7.61 8.70
CA LYS A 37 5.44 8.21 7.72
C LYS A 37 4.24 7.30 7.41
N TYR A 38 4.50 6.01 7.22
CA TYR A 38 3.45 5.02 6.96
C TYR A 38 2.47 4.95 8.13
N ASN A 39 2.96 4.86 9.36
CA ASN A 39 2.13 4.82 10.55
C ASN A 39 1.34 6.12 10.73
N ALA A 40 1.97 7.29 10.54
CA ALA A 40 1.31 8.58 10.62
C ALA A 40 0.15 8.71 9.60
N LEU A 41 0.28 8.09 8.43
CA LEU A 41 -0.74 8.10 7.38
C LEU A 41 -1.92 7.18 7.71
N PHE A 42 -1.64 5.96 8.16
CA PHE A 42 -2.69 4.94 8.32
C PHE A 42 -3.29 4.85 9.72
N GLN A 43 -2.56 5.24 10.77
CA GLN A 43 -3.06 5.16 12.14
C GLN A 43 -4.38 5.91 12.36
N PRO A 44 -4.59 7.15 11.84
CA PRO A 44 -5.87 7.84 11.99
C PRO A 44 -7.03 7.09 11.32
N ILE A 45 -6.76 6.43 10.19
CA ILE A 45 -7.75 5.63 9.45
C ILE A 45 -8.09 4.36 10.24
N ASP A 46 -7.06 3.65 10.73
CA ASP A 46 -7.23 2.45 11.54
C ASP A 46 -8.02 2.77 12.83
N ASP A 47 -7.75 3.90 13.48
CA ASP A 47 -8.47 4.36 14.66
C ASP A 47 -9.95 4.67 14.34
N GLN A 48 -10.26 5.21 13.17
CA GLN A 48 -11.63 5.42 12.72
C GLN A 48 -12.35 4.09 12.46
N ILE A 49 -11.68 3.13 11.83
CA ILE A 49 -12.24 1.79 11.59
C ILE A 49 -12.52 1.08 12.93
N LEU A 50 -11.61 1.17 13.89
CA LEU A 50 -11.80 0.57 15.22
C LEU A 50 -12.93 1.22 16.03
N LYS A 51 -13.27 2.49 15.76
CA LYS A 51 -14.46 3.14 16.35
C LYS A 51 -15.78 2.56 15.83
N LEU A 52 -15.81 1.99 14.62
CA LEU A 52 -16.97 1.27 14.09
C LEU A 52 -17.26 -0.04 14.85
N GLY A 53 -16.21 -0.65 15.43
CA GLY A 53 -16.34 -1.86 16.22
C GLY A 53 -14.97 -2.51 16.49
N LYS A 54 -14.80 -3.07 17.71
CA LYS A 54 -13.55 -3.76 18.09
C LYS A 54 -13.31 -5.06 17.31
N ASP A 55 -14.32 -5.59 16.69
CA ASP A 55 -14.33 -6.80 15.87
C ASP A 55 -13.57 -6.66 14.55
N TRP A 56 -13.26 -5.45 14.13
CA TRP A 56 -12.35 -5.21 12.98
C TRP A 56 -10.87 -5.49 13.30
N LYS A 57 -10.53 -5.64 14.59
CA LYS A 57 -9.16 -5.92 14.99
C LYS A 57 -8.72 -7.31 14.52
N GLY A 58 -7.63 -7.36 13.78
CA GLY A 58 -7.07 -8.62 13.24
C GLY A 58 -7.72 -9.10 11.94
N SER A 59 -8.69 -8.37 11.40
CA SER A 59 -9.27 -8.64 10.09
C SER A 59 -8.24 -8.41 8.96
N PRO A 60 -8.32 -9.15 7.84
CA PRO A 60 -7.48 -8.91 6.67
C PRO A 60 -7.61 -7.47 6.20
N VAL A 61 -6.46 -6.82 5.96
CA VAL A 61 -6.39 -5.42 5.55
C VAL A 61 -5.50 -5.25 4.34
N LYS A 62 -5.94 -4.44 3.38
CA LYS A 62 -5.14 -3.98 2.25
C LYS A 62 -5.05 -2.46 2.27
N ARG A 63 -3.85 -1.95 2.07
CA ARG A 63 -3.54 -0.51 2.09
C ARG A 63 -2.90 -0.10 0.78
N LEU A 64 -3.28 1.09 0.31
CA LEU A 64 -2.73 1.73 -0.88
C LEU A 64 -2.35 3.16 -0.53
N ILE A 65 -1.15 3.59 -0.92
CA ILE A 65 -0.73 4.99 -0.84
C ILE A 65 -0.88 5.60 -2.23
N THR A 66 -1.64 6.68 -2.32
CA THR A 66 -1.87 7.40 -3.57
C THR A 66 -0.66 8.29 -3.94
N GLU A 67 -0.66 8.81 -5.16
CA GLU A 67 0.33 9.79 -5.61
C GLU A 67 0.36 11.07 -4.75
N LYS A 68 -0.76 11.41 -4.13
CA LYS A 68 -0.88 12.57 -3.23
C LYS A 68 -0.47 12.26 -1.79
N GLU A 69 0.11 11.10 -1.53
CA GLU A 69 0.42 10.62 -0.18
C GLU A 69 -0.81 10.46 0.72
N GLU A 70 -1.97 10.17 0.15
CA GLU A 70 -3.21 9.83 0.85
C GLU A 70 -3.33 8.32 1.01
N GLY A 71 -3.95 7.86 2.10
CA GLY A 71 -4.18 6.45 2.37
C GLY A 71 -5.53 5.99 1.86
N ILE A 72 -5.56 4.86 1.13
CA ILE A 72 -6.79 4.11 0.84
C ILE A 72 -6.66 2.77 1.57
N VAL A 73 -7.67 2.41 2.36
CA VAL A 73 -7.68 1.20 3.20
C VAL A 73 -8.93 0.39 2.92
N CYS A 74 -8.77 -0.91 2.74
CA CYS A 74 -9.88 -1.85 2.79
C CYS A 74 -9.63 -2.86 3.90
N VAL A 75 -10.60 -3.04 4.78
CA VAL A 75 -10.60 -4.08 5.82
C VAL A 75 -11.77 -5.01 5.55
N ARG A 76 -11.53 -6.32 5.62
CA ARG A 76 -12.48 -7.36 5.28
C ARG A 76 -12.79 -8.23 6.50
N ASP A 77 -14.06 -8.32 6.88
CA ASP A 77 -14.54 -9.23 7.92
C ASP A 77 -15.26 -10.41 7.24
N ASP A 78 -14.50 -11.46 6.98
CA ASP A 78 -14.99 -12.65 6.27
C ASP A 78 -16.05 -13.40 7.10
N GLY A 79 -15.98 -13.32 8.44
CA GLY A 79 -16.95 -13.97 9.32
C GLY A 79 -18.33 -13.34 9.28
N ARG A 80 -18.39 -11.99 9.14
CA ARG A 80 -19.66 -11.25 9.07
C ARG A 80 -20.02 -10.81 7.65
N LYS A 81 -19.25 -11.23 6.66
CA LYS A 81 -19.48 -10.94 5.24
C LYS A 81 -19.64 -9.44 4.95
N ARG A 82 -18.72 -8.64 5.49
CA ARG A 82 -18.72 -7.18 5.35
C ARG A 82 -17.30 -6.64 5.16
N ALA A 83 -17.19 -5.48 4.52
CA ALA A 83 -15.94 -4.76 4.33
C ALA A 83 -16.10 -3.28 4.68
N VAL A 84 -15.00 -2.66 5.09
CA VAL A 84 -14.88 -1.21 5.22
C VAL A 84 -13.89 -0.72 4.19
N ILE A 85 -14.26 0.31 3.44
CA ILE A 85 -13.37 1.04 2.54
C ILE A 85 -13.26 2.47 3.07
N ALA A 86 -12.03 2.94 3.29
CA ALA A 86 -11.71 4.29 3.70
C ALA A 86 -10.82 4.95 2.65
N TRP A 87 -11.16 6.17 2.23
CA TRP A 87 -10.42 6.95 1.24
C TRP A 87 -10.71 8.44 1.41
N ASP A 88 -9.75 9.30 1.16
CA ASP A 88 -9.90 10.77 1.10
C ASP A 88 -10.73 11.35 2.26
N GLY A 89 -10.51 10.84 3.48
CA GLY A 89 -11.26 11.26 4.68
C GLY A 89 -12.69 10.70 4.78
N ASP A 90 -13.17 9.96 3.79
CA ASP A 90 -14.44 9.24 3.81
C ASP A 90 -14.25 7.79 4.26
N LEU A 91 -15.28 7.19 4.86
CA LEU A 91 -15.25 5.83 5.34
C LEU A 91 -16.65 5.23 5.22
N ARG A 92 -16.75 4.08 4.51
CA ARG A 92 -18.04 3.38 4.33
C ARG A 92 -17.91 1.90 4.58
N THR A 93 -18.97 1.34 5.16
CA THR A 93 -19.12 -0.10 5.39
C THR A 93 -20.06 -0.68 4.35
N PHE A 94 -19.67 -1.80 3.76
CA PHE A 94 -20.42 -2.54 2.74
C PHE A 94 -20.63 -3.98 3.18
N LYS A 95 -21.75 -4.58 2.84
CA LYS A 95 -21.90 -6.03 2.85
C LYS A 95 -21.18 -6.61 1.64
N PHE A 96 -20.69 -7.82 1.72
CA PHE A 96 -20.06 -8.47 0.58
C PHE A 96 -20.97 -8.55 -0.64
N SER A 97 -22.26 -8.81 -0.43
CA SER A 97 -23.28 -8.82 -1.48
C SER A 97 -23.49 -7.46 -2.20
N GLU A 98 -23.03 -6.36 -1.61
CA GLU A 98 -23.08 -5.03 -2.20
C GLU A 98 -21.84 -4.72 -3.06
N ILE A 99 -20.78 -5.52 -2.99
CA ILE A 99 -19.56 -5.33 -3.77
C ILE A 99 -19.64 -6.24 -5.00
N GLY A 100 -20.02 -5.68 -6.13
CA GLY A 100 -20.12 -6.42 -7.42
C GLY A 100 -18.76 -6.74 -8.06
N GLY A 101 -17.68 -6.21 -7.51
CA GLY A 101 -16.31 -6.41 -7.99
C GLY A 101 -15.54 -5.11 -8.05
N ALA A 102 -14.27 -5.22 -8.41
CA ALA A 102 -13.40 -4.07 -8.62
C ALA A 102 -12.57 -4.26 -9.89
N GLU A 103 -12.27 -3.16 -10.56
CA GLU A 103 -11.40 -3.15 -11.73
C GLU A 103 -10.38 -2.01 -11.66
N LEU A 104 -9.23 -2.24 -12.29
CA LEU A 104 -8.18 -1.23 -12.43
C LEU A 104 -8.33 -0.57 -13.80
N VAL A 105 -8.42 0.75 -13.82
CA VAL A 105 -8.46 1.56 -15.04
C VAL A 105 -7.19 2.40 -15.13
N GLU A 106 -6.41 2.20 -16.19
CA GLU A 106 -5.22 2.97 -16.51
C GLU A 106 -5.48 3.80 -17.77
N ASN A 107 -5.54 5.11 -17.63
CA ASN A 107 -5.75 6.04 -18.75
C ASN A 107 -4.77 7.22 -18.70
N GLU A 108 -5.02 8.27 -19.49
CA GLU A 108 -4.19 9.47 -19.51
C GLU A 108 -4.31 10.27 -18.21
N ASP A 109 -5.45 10.18 -17.52
CA ASP A 109 -5.71 10.84 -16.25
C ASP A 109 -5.11 10.10 -15.06
N GLY A 110 -4.42 8.99 -15.27
CA GLY A 110 -3.76 8.21 -14.23
C GLY A 110 -4.34 6.82 -14.02
N VAL A 111 -4.15 6.31 -12.80
CA VAL A 111 -4.61 4.99 -12.36
C VAL A 111 -5.75 5.15 -11.37
N LYS A 112 -6.86 4.48 -11.63
CA LYS A 112 -8.07 4.47 -10.81
C LYS A 112 -8.49 3.05 -10.50
N ILE A 113 -9.07 2.86 -9.33
CA ILE A 113 -9.78 1.63 -8.97
C ILE A 113 -11.27 1.95 -9.00
N LEU A 114 -12.02 1.21 -9.77
CA LEU A 114 -13.47 1.30 -9.81
C LEU A 114 -14.04 0.14 -9.00
N VAL A 115 -14.81 0.44 -7.96
CA VAL A 115 -15.53 -0.55 -7.16
C VAL A 115 -17.00 -0.49 -7.55
N HIS A 116 -17.50 -1.58 -8.12
CA HIS A 116 -18.88 -1.67 -8.57
C HIS A 116 -19.81 -1.96 -7.39
N LEU A 117 -20.73 -1.04 -7.14
CA LEU A 117 -21.78 -1.15 -6.12
C LEU A 117 -23.14 -1.18 -6.84
N PRO A 118 -24.21 -1.67 -6.21
CA PRO A 118 -25.52 -1.83 -6.86
C PRO A 118 -26.13 -0.51 -7.40
N SER A 119 -25.83 0.62 -6.74
CA SER A 119 -26.39 1.92 -7.08
C SER A 119 -25.39 2.93 -7.65
N GLU A 120 -24.09 2.65 -7.51
CA GLU A 120 -23.03 3.58 -7.93
C GLU A 120 -21.72 2.84 -8.23
N VAL A 121 -20.80 3.52 -8.89
CA VAL A 121 -19.40 3.07 -9.03
C VAL A 121 -18.52 3.98 -8.18
N LEU A 122 -17.95 3.42 -7.12
CA LEU A 122 -16.99 4.14 -6.29
C LEU A 122 -15.65 4.22 -7.02
N THR A 123 -15.16 5.44 -7.24
CA THR A 123 -13.88 5.70 -7.92
C THR A 123 -12.82 6.09 -6.90
N LEU A 124 -11.78 5.27 -6.77
CA LEU A 124 -10.62 5.52 -5.91
C LEU A 124 -9.43 5.93 -6.78
N GLN A 125 -9.00 7.18 -6.70
CA GLN A 125 -7.92 7.72 -7.51
C GLN A 125 -6.56 7.34 -6.89
N ALA A 126 -5.79 6.51 -7.56
CA ALA A 126 -4.45 6.11 -7.12
C ALA A 126 -3.36 7.05 -7.64
N THR A 127 -3.43 7.48 -8.90
CA THR A 127 -2.51 8.49 -9.48
C THR A 127 -3.28 9.51 -10.32
N THR A 128 -2.76 10.71 -10.45
CA THR A 128 -3.41 11.82 -11.19
C THR A 128 -2.81 12.08 -12.57
N GLY A 129 -1.96 11.19 -13.06
CA GLY A 129 -1.30 11.35 -14.37
C GLY A 129 -0.20 12.41 -14.42
N LYS A 130 0.13 13.09 -13.31
CA LYS A 130 1.19 14.09 -13.23
C LYS A 130 2.58 13.52 -13.52
N PHE A 131 2.83 12.27 -13.12
CA PHE A 131 4.09 11.59 -13.37
C PHE A 131 4.03 10.78 -14.66
N LYS A 132 5.19 10.65 -15.31
CA LYS A 132 5.31 9.80 -16.51
C LYS A 132 4.92 8.36 -16.14
N LYS A 133 4.08 7.73 -16.95
CA LYS A 133 3.63 6.31 -16.76
C LYS A 133 4.76 5.31 -16.51
N LYS A 134 5.98 5.59 -17.01
CA LYS A 134 7.18 4.75 -16.82
C LYS A 134 7.95 5.04 -15.53
N SER A 135 7.54 6.02 -14.72
CA SER A 135 8.25 6.32 -13.48
C SER A 135 8.13 5.16 -12.49
N PHE A 136 9.16 4.96 -11.68
CA PHE A 136 9.17 3.92 -10.63
C PHE A 136 8.00 4.10 -9.64
N ILE A 137 7.68 5.35 -9.31
CA ILE A 137 6.59 5.70 -8.38
C ILE A 137 5.25 5.23 -8.94
N VAL A 138 4.93 5.58 -10.20
CA VAL A 138 3.66 5.16 -10.83
C VAL A 138 3.57 3.66 -10.92
N LYS A 139 4.64 2.96 -11.32
CA LYS A 139 4.66 1.50 -11.35
C LYS A 139 4.41 0.87 -9.98
N SER A 140 5.02 1.43 -8.94
CA SER A 140 4.83 0.94 -7.56
C SER A 140 3.39 1.12 -7.11
N ILE A 141 2.79 2.30 -7.34
CA ILE A 141 1.38 2.59 -7.01
C ILE A 141 0.45 1.69 -7.83
N THR A 142 0.71 1.51 -9.13
CA THR A 142 -0.09 0.62 -9.99
C THR A 142 -0.07 -0.82 -9.49
N ASN A 143 1.09 -1.33 -9.06
CA ASN A 143 1.17 -2.67 -8.49
C ASN A 143 0.38 -2.78 -7.18
N MET A 144 0.50 -1.80 -6.28
CA MET A 144 -0.32 -1.76 -5.06
C MET A 144 -1.82 -1.68 -5.37
N ALA A 145 -2.20 -0.94 -6.41
CA ALA A 145 -3.58 -0.83 -6.86
C ALA A 145 -4.11 -2.15 -7.43
N LYS A 146 -3.30 -2.90 -8.19
CA LYS A 146 -3.63 -4.26 -8.65
C LYS A 146 -3.88 -5.19 -7.47
N ASP A 147 -2.96 -5.24 -6.54
CA ASP A 147 -3.11 -6.04 -5.32
C ASP A 147 -4.36 -5.66 -4.51
N TYR A 148 -4.74 -4.37 -4.53
CA TYR A 148 -5.95 -3.90 -3.86
C TYR A 148 -7.21 -4.37 -4.57
N VAL A 149 -7.24 -4.32 -5.91
CA VAL A 149 -8.32 -4.86 -6.74
C VAL A 149 -8.47 -6.37 -6.53
N ASP A 150 -7.37 -7.11 -6.54
CA ASP A 150 -7.38 -8.56 -6.29
C ASP A 150 -7.96 -8.88 -4.91
N PHE A 151 -7.60 -8.12 -3.88
CA PHE A 151 -8.13 -8.27 -2.53
C PHE A 151 -9.65 -8.02 -2.46
N LEU A 152 -10.17 -7.03 -3.20
CA LEU A 152 -11.61 -6.78 -3.31
C LEU A 152 -12.32 -7.89 -4.08
N ASN A 153 -11.72 -8.38 -5.16
CA ASN A 153 -12.32 -9.43 -5.99
C ASN A 153 -12.34 -10.81 -5.31
N GLU A 154 -11.50 -11.04 -4.30
CA GLU A 154 -11.59 -12.22 -3.44
C GLU A 154 -12.92 -12.29 -2.67
N ILE A 155 -13.56 -11.14 -2.39
CA ILE A 155 -14.88 -11.07 -1.75
C ILE A 155 -15.91 -11.85 -2.59
N ASN A 156 -15.92 -11.66 -3.91
CA ASN A 156 -16.86 -12.34 -4.79
C ASN A 156 -16.64 -13.84 -4.84
N LYS A 157 -15.39 -14.30 -4.75
CA LYS A 157 -15.08 -15.73 -4.69
C LYS A 157 -15.63 -16.37 -3.40
N THR A 158 -15.60 -15.64 -2.31
CA THR A 158 -16.11 -16.10 -1.01
C THR A 158 -17.64 -16.25 -0.98
N ILE A 159 -18.35 -15.45 -1.80
CA ILE A 159 -19.82 -15.53 -1.92
C ILE A 159 -20.24 -16.69 -2.81
N SER A 160 -19.44 -17.01 -3.85
CA SER A 160 -19.79 -18.03 -4.86
C SER A 160 -19.59 -19.47 -4.39
N VAL A 161 -19.05 -19.70 -3.19
CA VAL A 161 -18.75 -21.03 -2.63
C VAL A 161 -19.85 -21.54 -1.67
N GLU A 162 -20.86 -20.73 -1.40
CA GLU A 162 -22.08 -21.08 -0.65
C GLU A 162 -23.24 -21.35 -1.61
#